data_011afdc2ee58c3d2600c98e400658442
#
_entry.id   011afdc2ee58c3d2600c98e400658442
#
_cell.length_a   1.000
_cell.length_b   1.000
_cell.length_c   1.000
_cell.angle_alpha   90.00
_cell.angle_beta   90.00
_cell.angle_gamma   90.00
#
_symmetry.space_group_name_H-M   'P 1'
#
loop_
_entity.id
_entity.type
_entity.pdbx_description
1 polymer ?
#
loop_
_entity_poly.entity_id
_entity_poly.type
_entity_poly.pdbx_seq_one_letter_code
_entity_poly.pdbx_strand_id
1 'polypeptide(L)'
;VTAAAQLVSALRERGWTLGVAESLTGGAVASEIVTVPGASAALWGAVVAYATPVKHTLLGVDADLLAAHGPVHPEVAVQMADGVRRAVAVDGRPADVGIATTGIAGPESPDGQPVGTVHIGVATPFGARSRVFVFEGSRDEIRAQARDAAIELALEAVRE
;
A
#
# COMPACT_ATOMS: atom_id res chain seq x y z
N VAL A 1 16.26 9.27 -12.28
CA VAL A 1 14.91 9.60 -11.79
C VAL A 1 14.40 8.47 -10.91
N THR A 2 13.94 8.78 -9.70
CA THR A 2 13.44 7.79 -8.75
C THR A 2 12.13 7.16 -9.23
N ALA A 3 11.83 5.95 -8.72
CA ALA A 3 10.53 5.31 -8.99
C ALA A 3 9.36 6.17 -8.49
N ALA A 4 9.53 6.84 -7.34
CA ALA A 4 8.50 7.75 -6.82
C ALA A 4 8.25 8.91 -7.79
N ALA A 5 9.28 9.52 -8.34
CA ALA A 5 9.15 10.60 -9.33
C ALA A 5 8.46 10.10 -10.60
N GLN A 6 8.82 8.91 -11.07
CA GLN A 6 8.17 8.28 -12.22
C GLN A 6 6.70 7.99 -11.95
N LEU A 7 6.36 7.52 -10.75
CA LEU A 7 4.97 7.25 -10.36
C LEU A 7 4.13 8.54 -10.36
N VAL A 8 4.65 9.60 -9.75
CA VAL A 8 3.95 10.90 -9.73
C VAL A 8 3.72 11.40 -11.16
N SER A 9 4.73 11.32 -12.01
CA SER A 9 4.62 11.71 -13.42
C SER A 9 3.57 10.89 -14.16
N ALA A 10 3.58 9.56 -14.00
CA ALA A 10 2.62 8.68 -14.65
C ALA A 10 1.18 8.93 -14.19
N LEU A 11 0.99 9.16 -12.90
CA LEU A 11 -0.33 9.51 -12.36
C LEU A 11 -0.85 10.82 -12.95
N ARG A 12 0.01 11.83 -13.00
CA ARG A 12 -0.35 13.14 -13.56
C ARG A 12 -0.71 13.06 -15.04
N GLU A 13 0.03 12.28 -15.81
CA GLU A 13 -0.26 12.06 -17.22
C GLU A 13 -1.63 11.46 -17.46
N ARG A 14 -2.06 10.55 -16.57
CA ARG A 14 -3.39 9.95 -16.64
C ARG A 14 -4.48 10.80 -15.99
N GLY A 15 -4.13 11.83 -15.25
CA GLY A 15 -5.08 12.58 -14.45
C GLY A 15 -5.63 11.75 -13.28
N TRP A 16 -4.86 10.80 -12.79
CA TRP A 16 -5.24 9.91 -11.68
C TRP A 16 -4.70 10.38 -10.34
N THR A 17 -5.46 10.10 -9.30
CA THR A 17 -5.13 10.42 -7.92
C THR A 17 -4.85 9.15 -7.12
N LEU A 18 -4.12 9.30 -6.01
CA LEU A 18 -3.54 8.18 -5.27
C LEU A 18 -3.89 8.26 -3.79
N GLY A 19 -4.27 7.12 -3.23
CA GLY A 19 -4.31 6.88 -1.79
C GLY A 19 -3.34 5.77 -1.42
N VAL A 20 -2.77 5.86 -0.22
CA VAL A 20 -1.80 4.87 0.28
C VAL A 20 -2.26 4.32 1.61
N ALA A 21 -2.33 2.99 1.72
CA ALA A 21 -2.63 2.28 2.95
C ALA A 21 -1.38 1.53 3.43
N GLU A 22 -0.92 1.83 4.63
CA GLU A 22 0.33 1.26 5.14
C GLU A 22 0.11 0.51 6.44
N SER A 23 0.81 -0.60 6.60
CA SER A 23 0.93 -1.31 7.87
C SER A 23 2.38 -1.28 8.33
N LEU A 24 3.19 -2.28 7.97
CA LEU A 24 4.58 -2.36 8.43
C LEU A 24 5.47 -1.17 7.99
N THR A 25 5.13 -0.52 6.91
CA THR A 25 5.92 0.63 6.40
C THR A 25 5.67 1.92 7.17
N GLY A 26 4.58 2.00 7.91
CA GLY A 26 4.34 3.05 8.91
C GLY A 26 4.35 4.49 8.42
N GLY A 27 4.01 4.72 7.15
CA GLY A 27 4.03 6.04 6.52
C GLY A 27 5.19 6.26 5.55
N ALA A 28 6.12 5.30 5.46
CA ALA A 28 7.31 5.44 4.62
C ALA A 28 6.98 5.53 3.13
N VAL A 29 5.94 4.84 2.65
CA VAL A 29 5.51 4.92 1.24
C VAL A 29 5.02 6.32 0.92
N ALA A 30 4.09 6.84 1.70
CA ALA A 30 3.57 8.19 1.53
C ALA A 30 4.68 9.23 1.66
N SER A 31 5.56 9.07 2.64
CA SER A 31 6.70 9.96 2.86
C SER A 31 7.64 10.01 1.65
N GLU A 32 7.93 8.87 1.06
CA GLU A 32 8.77 8.80 -0.14
C GLU A 32 8.13 9.51 -1.33
N ILE A 33 6.83 9.33 -1.52
CA ILE A 33 6.09 10.01 -2.61
C ILE A 33 6.09 11.53 -2.41
N VAL A 34 5.94 11.98 -1.17
CA VAL A 34 5.90 13.41 -0.83
C VAL A 34 7.25 14.10 -1.09
N THR A 35 8.36 13.36 -1.14
CA THR A 35 9.66 13.96 -1.52
C THR A 35 9.69 14.48 -2.95
N VAL A 36 8.76 14.05 -3.79
CA VAL A 36 8.71 14.44 -5.20
C VAL A 36 8.03 15.80 -5.35
N PRO A 37 8.71 16.82 -5.92
CA PRO A 37 8.04 18.06 -6.26
C PRO A 37 6.85 17.82 -7.19
N GLY A 38 5.70 18.37 -6.85
CA GLY A 38 4.46 18.17 -7.61
C GLY A 38 3.62 16.98 -7.14
N ALA A 39 4.03 16.27 -6.10
CA ALA A 39 3.27 15.14 -5.56
C ALA A 39 1.85 15.53 -5.13
N SER A 40 1.62 16.77 -4.71
CA SER A 40 0.30 17.25 -4.29
C SER A 40 -0.75 17.21 -5.41
N ALA A 41 -0.33 17.16 -6.66
CA ALA A 41 -1.27 17.03 -7.79
C ALA A 41 -1.80 15.59 -7.93
N ALA A 42 -1.15 14.61 -7.31
CA ALA A 42 -1.51 13.19 -7.44
C ALA A 42 -1.91 12.55 -6.11
N LEU A 43 -1.14 12.76 -5.04
CA LEU A 43 -1.37 12.13 -3.74
C LEU A 43 -2.48 12.85 -2.97
N TRP A 44 -3.58 12.16 -2.71
CA TRP A 44 -4.70 12.69 -1.93
C TRP A 44 -4.59 12.42 -0.44
N GLY A 45 -4.02 11.30 -0.06
CA GLY A 45 -3.89 10.98 1.35
C GLY A 45 -3.33 9.60 1.59
N ALA A 46 -3.12 9.30 2.87
CA ALA A 46 -2.61 8.01 3.31
C ALA A 46 -3.18 7.64 4.66
N VAL A 47 -3.31 6.35 4.92
CA VAL A 47 -3.78 5.80 6.20
C VAL A 47 -2.75 4.79 6.67
N VAL A 48 -2.24 4.98 7.87
CA VAL A 48 -1.41 3.99 8.55
C VAL A 48 -2.36 3.14 9.40
N ALA A 49 -2.73 1.98 8.90
CA ALA A 49 -3.63 1.03 9.55
C ALA A 49 -2.81 -0.10 10.16
N TYR A 50 -2.13 0.20 11.26
CA TYR A 50 -1.16 -0.70 11.85
C TYR A 50 -1.79 -1.85 12.63
N ALA A 51 -2.73 -1.55 13.52
CA ALA A 51 -3.49 -2.56 14.25
C ALA A 51 -4.45 -3.30 13.29
N THR A 52 -4.56 -4.61 13.45
CA THR A 52 -5.43 -5.42 12.59
C THR A 52 -6.86 -4.90 12.51
N PRO A 53 -7.55 -4.56 13.63
CA PRO A 53 -8.91 -4.03 13.55
C PRO A 53 -9.05 -2.73 12.76
N VAL A 54 -8.01 -1.91 12.73
CA VAL A 54 -8.03 -0.63 12.01
C VAL A 54 -8.10 -0.85 10.49
N LYS A 55 -7.57 -1.95 10.00
CA LYS A 55 -7.71 -2.33 8.59
C LYS A 55 -9.19 -2.49 8.20
N HIS A 56 -10.01 -3.00 9.11
CA HIS A 56 -11.45 -3.09 8.93
C HIS A 56 -12.12 -1.71 9.10
N THR A 57 -11.87 -1.04 10.21
CA THR A 57 -12.63 0.18 10.57
C THR A 57 -12.36 1.36 9.63
N LEU A 58 -11.12 1.53 9.17
CA LEU A 58 -10.74 2.63 8.29
C LEU A 58 -10.72 2.27 6.81
N LEU A 59 -10.36 1.03 6.48
CA LEU A 59 -10.14 0.62 5.09
C LEU A 59 -11.22 -0.34 4.56
N GLY A 60 -12.12 -0.79 5.43
CA GLY A 60 -13.21 -1.69 5.03
C GLY A 60 -12.78 -3.11 4.68
N VAL A 61 -11.60 -3.53 5.16
CA VAL A 61 -11.19 -4.93 5.00
C VAL A 61 -12.17 -5.83 5.73
N ASP A 62 -12.55 -6.94 5.11
CA ASP A 62 -13.51 -7.89 5.66
C ASP A 62 -13.03 -8.42 7.02
N ALA A 63 -13.85 -8.21 8.05
CA ALA A 63 -13.54 -8.66 9.41
C ALA A 63 -13.40 -10.19 9.51
N ASP A 64 -14.18 -10.95 8.74
CA ASP A 64 -14.11 -12.41 8.74
C ASP A 64 -12.82 -12.90 8.09
N LEU A 65 -12.35 -12.23 7.06
CA LEU A 65 -11.05 -12.50 6.43
C LEU A 65 -9.92 -12.29 7.43
N LEU A 66 -9.94 -11.16 8.15
CA LEU A 66 -8.93 -10.86 9.17
C LEU A 66 -8.96 -11.87 10.31
N ALA A 67 -10.15 -12.29 10.75
CA ALA A 67 -10.30 -13.28 11.82
C ALA A 67 -9.79 -14.66 11.39
N ALA A 68 -10.04 -15.07 10.14
CA ALA A 68 -9.65 -16.38 9.62
C ALA A 68 -8.16 -16.49 9.26
N HIS A 69 -7.58 -15.44 8.68
CA HIS A 69 -6.24 -15.49 8.08
C HIS A 69 -5.25 -14.51 8.68
N GLY A 70 -5.67 -13.60 9.54
CA GLY A 70 -4.81 -12.54 10.07
C GLY A 70 -4.55 -11.45 9.02
N PRO A 71 -3.71 -10.44 9.39
CA PRO A 71 -3.51 -9.27 8.54
C PRO A 71 -2.54 -9.50 7.37
N VAL A 72 -1.70 -10.53 7.42
CA VAL A 72 -0.67 -10.79 6.39
C VAL A 72 -1.19 -11.83 5.41
N HIS A 73 -1.92 -11.36 4.42
CA HIS A 73 -2.62 -12.21 3.45
C HIS A 73 -2.82 -11.43 2.14
N PRO A 74 -2.72 -12.09 0.96
CA PRO A 74 -2.84 -11.39 -0.32
C PRO A 74 -4.18 -10.65 -0.48
N GLU A 75 -5.28 -11.24 -0.05
CA GLU A 75 -6.59 -10.59 -0.17
C GLU A 75 -6.75 -9.40 0.78
N VAL A 76 -6.08 -9.42 1.94
CA VAL A 76 -6.04 -8.26 2.83
C VAL A 76 -5.35 -7.08 2.13
N ALA A 77 -4.23 -7.32 1.46
CA ALA A 77 -3.53 -6.28 0.70
C ALA A 77 -4.42 -5.70 -0.42
N VAL A 78 -5.13 -6.55 -1.15
CA VAL A 78 -6.06 -6.10 -2.20
C VAL A 78 -7.17 -5.23 -1.61
N GLN A 79 -7.78 -5.66 -0.52
CA GLN A 79 -8.87 -4.92 0.11
C GLN A 79 -8.40 -3.62 0.75
N MET A 80 -7.18 -3.59 1.31
CA MET A 80 -6.59 -2.35 1.81
C MET A 80 -6.37 -1.35 0.67
N ALA A 81 -5.81 -1.79 -0.44
CA ALA A 81 -5.57 -0.94 -1.61
C ALA A 81 -6.86 -0.37 -2.19
N ASP A 82 -7.88 -1.21 -2.31
CA ASP A 82 -9.19 -0.74 -2.78
C ASP A 82 -9.86 0.18 -1.77
N GLY A 83 -9.83 -0.18 -0.49
CA GLY A 83 -10.48 0.58 0.58
C GLY A 83 -9.89 1.96 0.82
N VAL A 84 -8.58 2.13 0.67
CA VAL A 84 -7.95 3.44 0.88
C VAL A 84 -8.40 4.47 -0.16
N ARG A 85 -8.76 4.05 -1.35
CA ARG A 85 -9.30 4.94 -2.38
C ARG A 85 -10.53 5.69 -1.85
N ARG A 86 -11.40 5.01 -1.13
CA ARG A 86 -12.60 5.59 -0.51
C ARG A 86 -12.28 6.35 0.77
N ALA A 87 -11.34 5.84 1.56
CA ALA A 87 -10.96 6.48 2.82
C ALA A 87 -10.39 7.89 2.63
N VAL A 88 -9.70 8.13 1.52
CA VAL A 88 -9.10 9.43 1.18
C VAL A 88 -9.93 10.20 0.15
N ALA A 89 -11.19 9.85 -0.04
CA ALA A 89 -12.06 10.50 -1.02
C ALA A 89 -12.13 12.02 -0.80
N VAL A 90 -12.17 12.76 -1.89
CA VAL A 90 -12.34 14.22 -1.89
C VAL A 90 -13.67 14.55 -2.59
N ASP A 91 -14.52 15.31 -1.91
CA ASP A 91 -15.85 15.70 -2.42
C ASP A 91 -16.68 14.49 -2.90
N GLY A 92 -16.59 13.37 -2.15
CA GLY A 92 -17.30 12.14 -2.46
C GLY A 92 -16.69 11.30 -3.59
N ARG A 93 -15.59 11.73 -4.18
CA ARG A 93 -14.90 11.00 -5.25
C ARG A 93 -13.76 10.17 -4.67
N PRO A 94 -13.76 8.84 -4.86
CA PRO A 94 -12.62 8.00 -4.46
C PRO A 94 -11.35 8.40 -5.23
N ALA A 95 -10.19 8.16 -4.63
CA ALA A 95 -8.95 8.20 -5.38
C ALA A 95 -8.97 7.12 -6.47
N ASP A 96 -8.31 7.39 -7.59
CA ASP A 96 -8.29 6.45 -8.72
C ASP A 96 -7.43 5.22 -8.44
N VAL A 97 -6.33 5.41 -7.72
CA VAL A 97 -5.35 4.38 -7.41
C VAL A 97 -5.19 4.24 -5.91
N GLY A 98 -5.06 3.00 -5.45
CA GLY A 98 -4.70 2.68 -4.07
C GLY A 98 -3.48 1.77 -4.04
N ILE A 99 -2.56 2.05 -3.10
CA ILE A 99 -1.41 1.19 -2.79
C ILE A 99 -1.58 0.68 -1.37
N ALA A 100 -1.21 -0.57 -1.11
CA ALA A 100 -1.24 -1.11 0.25
C ALA A 100 -0.03 -1.96 0.56
N THR A 101 0.41 -1.91 1.82
CA THR A 101 1.43 -2.79 2.37
C THR A 101 0.88 -3.52 3.60
N THR A 102 1.10 -4.82 3.67
CA THR A 102 0.87 -5.60 4.89
C THR A 102 1.92 -6.70 4.97
N GLY A 103 2.52 -6.91 6.13
CA GLY A 103 3.60 -7.87 6.24
C GLY A 103 4.26 -7.95 7.61
N ILE A 104 5.31 -8.74 7.67
CA ILE A 104 6.05 -9.07 8.89
C ILE A 104 7.46 -8.47 8.79
N ALA A 105 7.70 -7.38 9.53
CA ALA A 105 9.00 -6.73 9.55
C ALA A 105 10.03 -7.46 10.41
N GLY A 106 9.57 -8.29 11.35
CA GLY A 106 10.43 -9.00 12.27
C GLY A 106 10.87 -8.15 13.47
N PRO A 107 11.74 -8.68 14.33
CA PRO A 107 12.44 -9.98 14.22
C PRO A 107 11.56 -11.21 14.49
N GLU A 108 10.36 -11.02 15.04
CA GLU A 108 9.44 -12.12 15.36
C GLU A 108 8.33 -12.25 14.30
N SER A 109 7.78 -13.45 14.17
CA SER A 109 6.63 -13.73 13.33
C SER A 109 5.50 -14.29 14.18
N PRO A 110 4.46 -13.50 14.50
CA PRO A 110 3.38 -13.93 15.38
C PRO A 110 2.52 -15.08 14.86
N ASP A 111 2.44 -15.25 13.55
CA ASP A 111 1.56 -16.23 12.91
C ASP A 111 2.29 -17.38 12.21
N GLY A 112 3.60 -17.51 12.44
CA GLY A 112 4.42 -18.59 11.89
C GLY A 112 4.83 -18.41 10.44
N GLN A 113 4.41 -17.36 9.77
CA GLN A 113 4.91 -17.05 8.42
C GLN A 113 6.36 -16.58 8.50
N PRO A 114 7.17 -16.76 7.44
CA PRO A 114 8.56 -16.26 7.44
C PRO A 114 8.62 -14.76 7.70
N VAL A 115 9.56 -14.32 8.54
CA VAL A 115 9.89 -12.90 8.70
C VAL A 115 10.27 -12.33 7.34
N GLY A 116 9.77 -11.17 7.02
CA GLY A 116 9.98 -10.54 5.72
C GLY A 116 8.90 -10.85 4.68
N THR A 117 7.91 -11.69 5.04
CA THR A 117 6.75 -11.90 4.18
C THR A 117 5.95 -10.61 4.09
N VAL A 118 5.80 -10.07 2.89
CA VAL A 118 5.08 -8.82 2.62
C VAL A 118 4.18 -9.02 1.41
N HIS A 119 2.94 -8.61 1.54
CA HIS A 119 2.00 -8.52 0.43
C HIS A 119 1.81 -7.06 0.07
N ILE A 120 2.01 -6.73 -1.19
CA ILE A 120 1.76 -5.40 -1.75
C ILE A 120 0.50 -5.48 -2.58
N GLY A 121 -0.46 -4.60 -2.29
CA GLY A 121 -1.68 -4.48 -3.09
C GLY A 121 -1.68 -3.20 -3.91
N VAL A 122 -2.25 -3.26 -5.09
CA VAL A 122 -2.49 -2.09 -5.94
C VAL A 122 -3.88 -2.20 -6.56
N ALA A 123 -4.66 -1.14 -6.44
CA ALA A 123 -5.95 -0.99 -7.12
C ALA A 123 -5.85 0.17 -8.09
N THR A 124 -6.35 -0.02 -9.32
CA THR A 124 -6.45 1.01 -10.35
C THR A 124 -7.85 0.96 -10.97
N PRO A 125 -8.21 1.90 -11.86
CA PRO A 125 -9.45 1.77 -12.62
C PRO A 125 -9.55 0.48 -13.45
N PHE A 126 -8.44 -0.20 -13.70
CA PHE A 126 -8.42 -1.47 -14.46
C PHE A 126 -8.62 -2.71 -13.58
N GLY A 127 -8.56 -2.58 -12.26
CA GLY A 127 -8.72 -3.70 -11.34
C GLY A 127 -7.73 -3.66 -10.18
N ALA A 128 -7.75 -4.69 -9.33
CA ALA A 128 -6.89 -4.78 -8.16
C ALA A 128 -6.12 -6.10 -8.16
N ARG A 129 -4.91 -6.07 -7.67
CA ARG A 129 -4.03 -7.24 -7.56
C ARG A 129 -3.06 -7.11 -6.40
N SER A 130 -2.44 -8.21 -6.03
CA SER A 130 -1.38 -8.22 -5.03
C SER A 130 -0.19 -9.04 -5.52
N ARG A 131 0.97 -8.79 -4.92
CA ARG A 131 2.19 -9.56 -5.14
C ARG A 131 2.83 -9.83 -3.80
N VAL A 132 3.31 -11.06 -3.59
CA VAL A 132 4.00 -11.47 -2.38
C VAL A 132 5.50 -11.36 -2.56
N PHE A 133 6.18 -10.93 -1.50
CA PHE A 133 7.64 -10.87 -1.40
C PHE A 133 8.07 -11.53 -0.08
N VAL A 134 9.27 -12.08 -0.06
CA VAL A 134 9.92 -12.50 1.19
C VAL A 134 11.27 -11.78 1.22
N PHE A 135 11.30 -10.66 1.93
CA PHE A 135 12.49 -9.82 2.02
C PHE A 135 13.41 -10.32 3.13
N GLU A 136 14.71 -10.17 2.91
CA GLU A 136 15.74 -10.53 3.88
C GLU A 136 16.33 -9.28 4.53
N GLY A 137 16.86 -9.44 5.73
CA GLY A 137 17.56 -8.39 6.44
C GLY A 137 16.92 -8.02 7.78
N SER A 138 17.35 -6.89 8.33
CA SER A 138 16.83 -6.34 9.57
C SER A 138 15.39 -5.80 9.37
N ARG A 139 14.74 -5.47 10.47
CA ARG A 139 13.43 -4.82 10.47
C ARG A 139 13.43 -3.58 9.57
N ASP A 140 14.42 -2.71 9.70
CA ASP A 140 14.52 -1.50 8.89
C ASP A 140 14.76 -1.80 7.41
N GLU A 141 15.57 -2.80 7.10
CA GLU A 141 15.83 -3.21 5.72
C GLU A 141 14.58 -3.80 5.06
N ILE A 142 13.82 -4.62 5.79
CA ILE A 142 12.55 -5.18 5.29
C ILE A 142 11.55 -4.06 5.01
N ARG A 143 11.41 -3.10 5.92
CA ARG A 143 10.51 -1.96 5.74
C ARG A 143 10.90 -1.10 4.53
N ALA A 144 12.19 -0.85 4.33
CA ALA A 144 12.68 -0.09 3.19
C ALA A 144 12.41 -0.80 1.86
N GLN A 145 12.66 -2.12 1.82
CA GLN A 145 12.36 -2.93 0.63
C GLN A 145 10.85 -2.97 0.33
N ALA A 146 10.02 -3.06 1.36
CA ALA A 146 8.56 -3.03 1.19
C ALA A 146 8.08 -1.69 0.63
N ARG A 147 8.62 -0.58 1.14
CA ARG A 147 8.35 0.76 0.59
C ARG A 147 8.67 0.83 -0.89
N ASP A 148 9.86 0.42 -1.27
CA ASP A 148 10.32 0.51 -2.66
C ASP A 148 9.52 -0.40 -3.58
N ALA A 149 9.24 -1.63 -3.15
CA ALA A 149 8.43 -2.58 -3.89
C ALA A 149 7.00 -2.07 -4.12
N ALA A 150 6.42 -1.41 -3.12
CA ALA A 150 5.07 -0.83 -3.24
C ALA A 150 5.02 0.25 -4.32
N ILE A 151 6.00 1.13 -4.35
CA ILE A 151 6.07 2.21 -5.34
C ILE A 151 6.31 1.62 -6.75
N GLU A 152 7.20 0.65 -6.88
CA GLU A 152 7.50 0.01 -8.15
C GLU A 152 6.30 -0.75 -8.71
N LEU A 153 5.57 -1.50 -7.86
CA LEU A 153 4.38 -2.22 -8.29
C LEU A 153 3.26 -1.26 -8.73
N ALA A 154 3.11 -0.15 -8.02
CA ALA A 154 2.14 0.88 -8.40
C ALA A 154 2.50 1.51 -9.74
N LEU A 155 3.77 1.82 -9.96
CA LEU A 155 4.26 2.37 -11.23
C LEU A 155 3.95 1.42 -12.39
N GLU A 156 4.23 0.13 -12.21
CA GLU A 156 3.90 -0.91 -13.17
C GLU A 156 2.42 -0.91 -13.53
N ALA A 157 1.56 -0.88 -12.51
CA ALA A 157 0.10 -0.91 -12.67
C ALA A 157 -0.46 0.35 -13.36
N VAL A 158 0.08 1.51 -13.01
CA VAL A 158 -0.35 2.79 -13.60
C VAL A 158 0.04 2.90 -15.08
N ARG A 159 1.14 2.27 -15.47
CA ARG A 159 1.62 2.28 -16.86
C ARG A 159 0.90 1.30 -17.79
N GLU A 160 0.11 0.40 -17.25
CA GLU A 160 -0.70 -0.51 -18.07
C GLU A 160 -1.82 0.24 -18.79
#